data_d75ea0b153d74f4568b9c0931ce8f566
#
_entry.id   d75ea0b153d74f4568b9c0931ce8f566
#
_cell.length_a   1.000
_cell.length_b   1.000
_cell.length_c   1.000
_cell.angle_alpha   90.00
_cell.angle_beta   90.00
_cell.angle_gamma   90.00
#
_symmetry.space_group_name_H-M   'P 1'
#
loop_
_entity.id
_entity.type
_entity.pdbx_description
1 polymer ?
#
loop_
_entity_poly.entity_id
_entity_poly.type
_entity_poly.pdbx_seq_one_letter_code
_entity_poly.pdbx_strand_id
1 'polypeptide(L)'
;MFTAARILKTLYAHLARLSWDALLLVVALHVLISYAVLRVFETGEITEGIAFWYYYVTTATTIGYGDIAPKTPGGRLFTTLWIMPGGIMLFTVSIAKFLQFIANRWRKRMRGEADYSDLEDHIIILGWQGLRTRRMIEEIVADTGAVKREIVLCTTKDIENPMPGIVKFVRDKALSDAGLHRRAGSAGAAVVIVLGHDDNDTLAAALAASSVNKRAHLVAHCPRAETMVSLSIEMMVRAALDPGSSRVHRDLLSVAGGQNNFSMRVPGDAPVVRYGRLLHALKEHHNATLIAMANDTAGSGLRPNAAGDAQVKPGAVLYYIAARRLDPAQVNWRAAA
;
A
#
# COMPACT_ATOMS: atom_id res chain seq x y z
N MET A 1 7.02 8.29 54.14
CA MET A 1 6.38 7.64 53.01
C MET A 1 6.78 8.25 51.63
N PHE A 2 7.24 9.52 51.55
CA PHE A 2 7.61 10.20 50.32
C PHE A 2 8.97 9.81 49.71
N THR A 3 9.91 9.29 50.47
CA THR A 3 11.27 8.96 50.04
C THR A 3 11.38 7.67 49.24
N ALA A 4 10.69 6.61 49.63
CA ALA A 4 10.73 5.32 48.93
C ALA A 4 10.08 5.39 47.52
N ALA A 5 8.92 6.04 47.40
CA ALA A 5 8.25 6.24 46.12
C ALA A 5 9.07 7.12 45.16
N ARG A 6 9.82 8.10 45.67
CA ARG A 6 10.73 8.95 44.90
C ARG A 6 11.94 8.17 44.37
N ILE A 7 12.52 7.31 45.23
CA ILE A 7 13.64 6.43 44.83
C ILE A 7 13.18 5.45 43.73
N LEU A 8 12.02 4.80 43.94
CA LEU A 8 11.47 3.84 42.97
C LEU A 8 11.19 4.52 41.59
N LYS A 9 10.59 5.71 41.60
CA LYS A 9 10.32 6.51 40.41
C LYS A 9 11.60 6.92 39.69
N THR A 10 12.63 7.32 40.47
CA THR A 10 13.92 7.71 39.88
C THR A 10 14.64 6.52 39.28
N LEU A 11 14.63 5.37 39.96
CA LEU A 11 15.23 4.13 39.48
C LEU A 11 14.54 3.64 38.19
N TYR A 12 13.19 3.61 38.21
CA TYR A 12 12.41 3.29 37.02
C TYR A 12 12.74 4.21 35.81
N ALA A 13 12.83 5.52 36.07
CA ALA A 13 13.16 6.50 35.04
C ALA A 13 14.56 6.33 34.45
N HIS A 14 15.54 5.92 35.27
CA HIS A 14 16.89 5.59 34.82
C HIS A 14 16.92 4.29 34.00
N LEU A 15 16.29 3.24 34.48
CA LEU A 15 16.18 1.96 33.77
C LEU A 15 15.45 2.11 32.42
N ALA A 16 14.39 2.91 32.37
CA ALA A 16 13.65 3.19 31.13
C ALA A 16 14.48 3.97 30.07
N ARG A 17 15.52 4.71 30.50
CA ARG A 17 16.43 5.44 29.62
C ARG A 17 17.65 4.63 29.16
N LEU A 18 17.93 3.46 29.75
CA LEU A 18 19.04 2.61 29.35
C LEU A 18 18.92 2.23 27.86
N SER A 19 20.04 1.99 27.19
CA SER A 19 20.07 1.29 25.92
C SER A 19 19.50 -0.14 26.05
N TRP A 20 19.16 -0.78 24.94
CA TRP A 20 18.72 -2.18 24.97
C TRP A 20 19.81 -3.10 25.52
N ASP A 21 21.08 -2.87 25.10
CA ASP A 21 22.24 -3.68 25.55
C ASP A 21 22.45 -3.53 27.05
N ALA A 22 22.36 -2.31 27.59
CA ALA A 22 22.48 -2.05 29.02
C ALA A 22 21.35 -2.69 29.82
N LEU A 23 20.10 -2.65 29.30
CA LEU A 23 18.97 -3.31 29.95
C LEU A 23 19.15 -4.84 29.98
N LEU A 24 19.54 -5.43 28.85
CA LEU A 24 19.83 -6.87 28.77
C LEU A 24 20.95 -7.28 29.72
N LEU A 25 22.00 -6.47 29.86
CA LEU A 25 23.09 -6.71 30.80
C LEU A 25 22.59 -6.68 32.26
N VAL A 26 21.75 -5.70 32.62
CA VAL A 26 21.18 -5.61 33.97
C VAL A 26 20.26 -6.80 34.29
N VAL A 27 19.43 -7.21 33.33
CA VAL A 27 18.59 -8.40 33.44
C VAL A 27 19.46 -9.65 33.64
N ALA A 28 20.47 -9.85 32.79
CA ALA A 28 21.36 -11.00 32.89
C ALA A 28 22.11 -11.05 34.19
N LEU A 29 22.59 -9.91 34.68
CA LEU A 29 23.28 -9.81 35.96
C LEU A 29 22.35 -10.13 37.14
N HIS A 30 21.11 -9.60 37.11
CA HIS A 30 20.10 -9.90 38.17
C HIS A 30 19.73 -11.38 38.18
N VAL A 31 19.56 -12.02 37.01
CA VAL A 31 19.31 -13.48 36.91
C VAL A 31 20.48 -14.27 37.45
N LEU A 32 21.70 -13.90 37.04
CA LEU A 32 22.92 -14.61 37.48
C LEU A 32 23.14 -14.54 38.98
N ILE A 33 23.00 -13.34 39.58
CA ILE A 33 23.07 -13.15 41.02
C ILE A 33 21.97 -13.95 41.72
N SER A 34 20.75 -13.92 41.23
CA SER A 34 19.61 -14.66 41.77
C SER A 34 19.87 -16.17 41.77
N TYR A 35 20.41 -16.70 40.67
CA TYR A 35 20.78 -18.09 40.57
C TYR A 35 21.91 -18.48 41.55
N ALA A 36 23.00 -17.70 41.55
CA ALA A 36 24.14 -17.95 42.41
C ALA A 36 23.80 -17.95 43.91
N VAL A 37 22.99 -16.97 44.33
CA VAL A 37 22.59 -16.84 45.75
C VAL A 37 21.60 -17.93 46.14
N LEU A 38 20.62 -18.27 45.32
CA LEU A 38 19.69 -19.37 45.59
C LEU A 38 20.42 -20.71 45.73
N ARG A 39 21.44 -21.00 44.95
CA ARG A 39 22.27 -22.22 45.09
C ARG A 39 23.01 -22.31 46.43
N VAL A 40 23.17 -21.21 47.16
CA VAL A 40 23.78 -21.21 48.50
C VAL A 40 22.72 -21.58 49.57
N PHE A 41 21.49 -21.14 49.38
CA PHE A 41 20.42 -21.36 50.37
C PHE A 41 19.55 -22.59 50.12
N GLU A 42 19.43 -23.01 48.85
CA GLU A 42 18.53 -24.07 48.40
C GLU A 42 19.29 -25.26 47.83
N THR A 43 18.64 -26.42 47.87
CA THR A 43 19.07 -27.66 47.24
C THR A 43 17.91 -28.28 46.46
N GLY A 44 18.22 -29.16 45.50
CA GLY A 44 17.21 -29.84 44.69
C GLY A 44 16.77 -29.05 43.45
N GLU A 45 15.54 -29.30 43.02
CA GLU A 45 15.05 -28.92 41.71
C GLU A 45 15.20 -27.41 41.39
N ILE A 46 14.95 -26.52 42.33
CA ILE A 46 15.07 -25.06 42.10
C ILE A 46 16.50 -24.60 41.76
N THR A 47 17.50 -25.45 42.03
CA THR A 47 18.90 -25.17 41.72
C THR A 47 19.33 -25.73 40.36
N GLU A 48 18.47 -26.47 39.70
CA GLU A 48 18.69 -26.95 38.32
C GLU A 48 18.42 -25.83 37.32
N GLY A 49 19.23 -25.70 36.27
CA GLY A 49 19.20 -24.53 35.37
C GLY A 49 17.84 -24.24 34.75
N ILE A 50 17.15 -25.27 34.26
CA ILE A 50 15.83 -25.09 33.62
C ILE A 50 14.74 -24.79 34.65
N ALA A 51 14.73 -25.49 35.79
CA ALA A 51 13.75 -25.29 36.86
C ALA A 51 13.94 -23.92 37.54
N PHE A 52 15.18 -23.47 37.75
CA PHE A 52 15.44 -22.11 38.22
C PHE A 52 14.93 -21.06 37.21
N TRP A 53 15.19 -21.24 35.94
CA TRP A 53 14.74 -20.30 34.88
C TRP A 53 13.22 -20.19 34.87
N TYR A 54 12.53 -21.31 34.92
CA TYR A 54 11.07 -21.38 35.01
C TYR A 54 10.56 -20.66 36.27
N TYR A 55 11.12 -20.96 37.43
CA TYR A 55 10.79 -20.29 38.70
C TYR A 55 11.02 -18.78 38.62
N TYR A 56 12.18 -18.34 38.09
CA TYR A 56 12.50 -16.93 37.97
C TYR A 56 11.54 -16.20 37.05
N VAL A 57 11.23 -16.75 35.90
CA VAL A 57 10.29 -16.14 34.96
C VAL A 57 8.89 -16.06 35.53
N THR A 58 8.37 -17.15 36.07
CA THR A 58 7.02 -17.16 36.67
C THR A 58 6.88 -16.19 37.86
N THR A 59 7.94 -16.01 38.64
CA THR A 59 8.00 -15.05 39.75
C THR A 59 8.11 -13.61 39.23
N ALA A 60 9.01 -13.32 38.29
CA ALA A 60 9.19 -11.99 37.73
C ALA A 60 7.98 -11.51 36.93
N THR A 61 7.25 -12.42 36.27
CA THR A 61 6.01 -12.13 35.56
C THR A 61 4.77 -12.11 36.43
N THR A 62 4.93 -12.34 37.74
CA THR A 62 3.84 -12.39 38.73
C THR A 62 2.82 -13.52 38.52
N ILE A 63 3.14 -14.55 37.75
CA ILE A 63 2.28 -15.73 37.54
C ILE A 63 2.30 -16.61 38.78
N GLY A 64 3.50 -17.01 39.25
CA GLY A 64 3.73 -17.69 40.51
C GLY A 64 2.92 -18.96 40.74
N TYR A 65 3.08 -19.98 39.90
CA TYR A 65 2.35 -21.24 40.06
C TYR A 65 2.58 -21.91 41.42
N GLY A 66 3.74 -21.68 42.07
CA GLY A 66 4.05 -22.21 43.38
C GLY A 66 4.49 -23.67 43.44
N ASP A 67 4.62 -24.32 42.31
CA ASP A 67 5.11 -25.68 42.10
C ASP A 67 6.61 -25.79 42.43
N ILE A 68 7.39 -24.80 41.99
CA ILE A 68 8.81 -24.63 42.32
C ILE A 68 8.95 -23.33 43.13
N ALA A 69 9.36 -23.45 44.38
CA ALA A 69 9.53 -22.32 45.28
C ALA A 69 10.62 -22.58 46.34
N PRO A 70 11.28 -21.53 46.89
CA PRO A 70 12.26 -21.66 47.95
C PRO A 70 11.63 -22.29 49.22
N LYS A 71 12.33 -23.25 49.77
CA LYS A 71 11.90 -24.00 51.00
C LYS A 71 12.57 -23.49 52.25
N THR A 72 13.80 -23.01 52.17
CA THR A 72 14.57 -22.54 53.30
C THR A 72 14.18 -21.11 53.71
N PRO A 73 14.31 -20.73 54.98
CA PRO A 73 14.08 -19.36 55.44
C PRO A 73 14.97 -18.34 54.70
N GLY A 74 16.25 -18.67 54.45
CA GLY A 74 17.19 -17.81 53.72
C GLY A 74 16.80 -17.60 52.27
N GLY A 75 16.44 -18.67 51.56
CA GLY A 75 15.95 -18.59 50.18
C GLY A 75 14.68 -17.80 50.04
N ARG A 76 13.71 -17.97 50.96
CA ARG A 76 12.46 -17.18 51.02
C ARG A 76 12.72 -15.69 51.26
N LEU A 77 13.59 -15.38 52.21
CA LEU A 77 13.95 -13.99 52.51
C LEU A 77 14.63 -13.31 51.29
N PHE A 78 15.61 -13.99 50.69
CA PHE A 78 16.28 -13.49 49.47
C PHE A 78 15.32 -13.31 48.33
N THR A 79 14.43 -14.25 48.06
CA THR A 79 13.39 -14.12 47.05
C THR A 79 12.49 -12.90 47.29
N THR A 80 12.03 -12.70 48.50
CA THR A 80 11.15 -11.60 48.87
C THR A 80 11.81 -10.22 48.74
N LEU A 81 13.09 -10.11 49.12
CA LEU A 81 13.79 -8.82 49.10
C LEU A 81 14.53 -8.49 47.81
N TRP A 82 14.91 -9.50 47.05
CA TRP A 82 15.70 -9.32 45.85
C TRP A 82 15.00 -9.77 44.58
N ILE A 83 14.58 -11.05 44.49
CA ILE A 83 14.07 -11.62 43.25
C ILE A 83 12.72 -11.00 42.87
N MET A 84 11.78 -10.93 43.81
CA MET A 84 10.44 -10.39 43.52
C MET A 84 10.48 -8.91 43.13
N PRO A 85 11.03 -7.98 43.91
CA PRO A 85 11.01 -6.56 43.56
C PRO A 85 11.89 -6.27 42.33
N GLY A 86 13.07 -6.88 42.24
CA GLY A 86 13.97 -6.70 41.09
C GLY A 86 13.44 -7.32 39.83
N GLY A 87 12.94 -8.56 39.91
CA GLY A 87 12.37 -9.27 38.75
C GLY A 87 11.13 -8.57 38.19
N ILE A 88 10.17 -8.20 39.05
CA ILE A 88 8.97 -7.45 38.61
C ILE A 88 9.34 -6.13 37.98
N MET A 89 10.29 -5.39 38.56
CA MET A 89 10.73 -4.09 38.02
C MET A 89 11.38 -4.24 36.65
N LEU A 90 12.31 -5.18 36.51
CA LEU A 90 13.00 -5.43 35.25
C LEU A 90 12.05 -5.94 34.17
N PHE A 91 11.13 -6.83 34.51
CA PHE A 91 10.09 -7.29 33.59
C PHE A 91 9.20 -6.13 33.14
N THR A 92 8.70 -5.31 34.04
CA THR A 92 7.84 -4.16 33.72
C THR A 92 8.54 -3.16 32.83
N VAL A 93 9.80 -2.83 33.11
CA VAL A 93 10.59 -1.92 32.23
C VAL A 93 10.82 -2.54 30.86
N SER A 94 11.13 -3.84 30.79
CA SER A 94 11.36 -4.53 29.52
C SER A 94 10.13 -4.53 28.63
N ILE A 95 8.95 -4.87 29.18
CA ILE A 95 7.70 -4.88 28.43
C ILE A 95 7.28 -3.48 28.01
N ALA A 96 7.44 -2.48 28.88
CA ALA A 96 7.15 -1.09 28.56
C ALA A 96 8.01 -0.56 27.39
N LYS A 97 9.32 -0.87 27.40
CA LYS A 97 10.24 -0.52 26.29
C LYS A 97 9.88 -1.23 25.01
N PHE A 98 9.51 -2.50 25.07
CA PHE A 98 9.09 -3.27 23.90
C PHE A 98 7.82 -2.69 23.26
N LEU A 99 6.80 -2.40 24.08
CA LEU A 99 5.57 -1.75 23.60
C LEU A 99 5.85 -0.36 23.01
N GLN A 100 6.72 0.43 23.65
CA GLN A 100 7.11 1.74 23.13
C GLN A 100 7.86 1.63 21.80
N PHE A 101 8.71 0.62 21.64
CA PHE A 101 9.40 0.37 20.37
C PHE A 101 8.42 0.07 19.23
N ILE A 102 7.44 -0.81 19.47
CA ILE A 102 6.38 -1.12 18.50
C ILE A 102 5.56 0.13 18.19
N ALA A 103 5.11 0.85 19.21
CA ALA A 103 4.30 2.06 19.04
C ALA A 103 5.04 3.16 18.25
N ASN A 104 6.34 3.36 18.53
CA ASN A 104 7.15 4.33 17.82
C ASN A 104 7.34 3.92 16.34
N ARG A 105 7.56 2.63 16.06
CA ARG A 105 7.69 2.13 14.68
C ARG A 105 6.38 2.30 13.90
N TRP A 106 5.25 2.02 14.56
CA TRP A 106 3.92 2.22 13.98
C TRP A 106 3.64 3.71 13.73
N ARG A 107 3.94 4.57 14.72
CA ARG A 107 3.77 6.03 14.61
C ARG A 107 4.61 6.62 13.47
N LYS A 108 5.87 6.20 13.31
CA LYS A 108 6.70 6.62 12.18
C LYS A 108 6.09 6.27 10.83
N ARG A 109 5.52 5.05 10.70
CA ARG A 109 4.82 4.64 9.48
C ARG A 109 3.56 5.48 9.22
N MET A 110 2.79 5.75 10.26
CA MET A 110 1.58 6.57 10.14
C MET A 110 1.90 8.04 9.80
N ARG A 111 2.99 8.59 10.30
CA ARG A 111 3.40 9.98 10.06
C ARG A 111 4.23 10.17 8.78
N GLY A 112 4.52 9.12 8.04
CA GLY A 112 5.33 9.21 6.84
C GLY A 112 6.82 9.46 7.10
N GLU A 113 7.32 9.10 8.28
CA GLU A 113 8.73 9.20 8.67
C GLU A 113 9.50 7.89 8.46
N ALA A 114 8.83 6.86 7.97
CA ALA A 114 9.44 5.56 7.69
C ALA A 114 10.34 5.63 6.44
N ASP A 115 11.29 4.71 6.38
CA ASP A 115 12.21 4.55 5.25
C ASP A 115 11.87 3.27 4.49
N TYR A 116 11.76 3.38 3.18
CA TYR A 116 11.45 2.32 2.22
C TYR A 116 12.45 2.31 1.06
N SER A 117 13.68 2.78 1.31
CA SER A 117 14.76 2.87 0.31
C SER A 117 15.12 1.54 -0.33
N ASP A 118 14.88 0.43 0.37
CA ASP A 118 15.22 -0.94 -0.08
C ASP A 118 14.13 -1.58 -0.96
N LEU A 119 13.04 -0.85 -1.27
CA LEU A 119 11.98 -1.36 -2.12
C LEU A 119 12.39 -1.35 -3.59
N GLU A 120 12.04 -2.42 -4.29
CA GLU A 120 12.20 -2.57 -5.73
C GLU A 120 10.88 -2.93 -6.40
N ASP A 121 10.76 -2.64 -7.69
CA ASP A 121 9.60 -2.95 -8.56
C ASP A 121 8.25 -2.48 -7.98
N HIS A 122 8.22 -1.32 -7.31
CA HIS A 122 7.04 -0.74 -6.68
C HIS A 122 6.53 0.48 -7.44
N ILE A 123 5.32 0.93 -7.07
CA ILE A 123 4.68 2.13 -7.62
C ILE A 123 4.83 3.27 -6.63
N ILE A 124 5.31 4.42 -7.08
CA ILE A 124 5.33 5.66 -6.28
C ILE A 124 4.25 6.60 -6.78
N ILE A 125 3.47 7.15 -5.85
CA ILE A 125 2.50 8.22 -6.12
C ILE A 125 2.98 9.47 -5.39
N LEU A 126 3.41 10.47 -6.14
CA LEU A 126 3.85 11.77 -5.62
C LEU A 126 2.68 12.74 -5.62
N GLY A 127 2.14 13.02 -4.44
CA GLY A 127 1.03 13.94 -4.22
C GLY A 127 -0.25 13.29 -3.71
N TRP A 128 -0.91 13.96 -2.76
CA TRP A 128 -2.19 13.55 -2.18
C TRP A 128 -3.27 14.61 -2.44
N GLN A 129 -4.25 14.28 -3.28
CA GLN A 129 -5.38 15.12 -3.64
C GLN A 129 -6.73 14.58 -3.10
N GLY A 130 -6.71 13.94 -1.93
CA GLY A 130 -7.91 13.43 -1.27
C GLY A 130 -8.58 12.27 -2.05
N LEU A 131 -9.87 12.41 -2.33
CA LEU A 131 -10.66 11.37 -3.00
C LEU A 131 -10.09 10.96 -4.37
N ARG A 132 -9.47 11.89 -5.09
CA ARG A 132 -8.89 11.61 -6.40
C ARG A 132 -7.75 10.61 -6.31
N THR A 133 -6.79 10.86 -5.42
CA THR A 133 -5.67 9.93 -5.20
C THR A 133 -6.16 8.61 -4.59
N ARG A 134 -7.16 8.65 -3.69
CA ARG A 134 -7.75 7.44 -3.11
C ARG A 134 -8.32 6.53 -4.19
N ARG A 135 -9.18 7.05 -5.08
CA ARG A 135 -9.78 6.29 -6.19
C ARG A 135 -8.71 5.70 -7.11
N MET A 136 -7.67 6.48 -7.45
CA MET A 136 -6.54 5.99 -8.24
C MET A 136 -5.86 4.79 -7.58
N ILE A 137 -5.62 4.84 -6.28
CA ILE A 137 -5.01 3.71 -5.54
C ILE A 137 -5.95 2.50 -5.54
N GLU A 138 -7.24 2.71 -5.33
CA GLU A 138 -8.25 1.65 -5.37
C GLU A 138 -8.32 0.97 -6.75
N GLU A 139 -8.25 1.74 -7.84
CA GLU A 139 -8.18 1.23 -9.23
C GLU A 139 -6.90 0.43 -9.48
N ILE A 140 -5.74 0.92 -9.03
CA ILE A 140 -4.47 0.18 -9.15
C ILE A 140 -4.54 -1.15 -8.39
N VAL A 141 -5.11 -1.15 -7.18
CA VAL A 141 -5.24 -2.36 -6.35
C VAL A 141 -6.27 -3.34 -6.93
N ALA A 142 -7.32 -2.83 -7.59
CA ALA A 142 -8.38 -3.63 -8.21
C ALA A 142 -7.95 -4.26 -9.55
N ASP A 143 -6.88 -3.78 -10.18
CA ASP A 143 -6.38 -4.35 -11.44
C ASP A 143 -5.77 -5.73 -11.21
N THR A 144 -6.55 -6.76 -11.52
CA THR A 144 -6.17 -8.16 -11.35
C THR A 144 -5.21 -8.67 -12.42
N GLY A 145 -5.03 -7.92 -13.51
CA GLY A 145 -4.12 -8.25 -14.62
C GLY A 145 -2.68 -7.76 -14.40
N ALA A 146 -2.49 -6.82 -13.49
CA ALA A 146 -1.17 -6.29 -13.18
C ALA A 146 -0.42 -7.12 -12.14
N VAL A 147 0.91 -7.17 -12.25
CA VAL A 147 1.77 -7.69 -11.17
C VAL A 147 1.47 -6.91 -9.90
N LYS A 148 1.17 -7.62 -8.82
CA LYS A 148 0.81 -7.02 -7.53
C LYS A 148 2.03 -6.30 -6.95
N ARG A 149 2.10 -4.98 -7.17
CA ARG A 149 3.19 -4.12 -6.70
C ARG A 149 2.81 -3.39 -5.43
N GLU A 150 3.80 -3.17 -4.57
CA GLU A 150 3.61 -2.30 -3.42
C GLU A 150 3.46 -0.84 -3.86
N ILE A 151 2.68 -0.06 -3.13
CA ILE A 151 2.42 1.35 -3.45
C ILE A 151 3.02 2.22 -2.33
N VAL A 152 3.86 3.18 -2.71
CA VAL A 152 4.39 4.21 -1.82
C VAL A 152 3.71 5.54 -2.15
N LEU A 153 2.91 6.03 -1.22
CA LEU A 153 2.27 7.33 -1.32
C LEU A 153 3.15 8.41 -0.66
N CYS A 154 3.50 9.43 -1.42
CA CYS A 154 4.28 10.57 -0.95
C CYS A 154 3.42 11.83 -0.89
N THR A 155 3.58 12.66 0.16
CA THR A 155 2.83 13.92 0.28
C THR A 155 3.63 14.98 1.03
N THR A 156 3.28 16.25 0.77
CA THR A 156 3.75 17.42 1.55
C THR A 156 2.76 17.83 2.64
N LYS A 157 1.54 17.27 2.63
CA LYS A 157 0.48 17.62 3.57
C LYS A 157 0.75 17.02 4.95
N ASP A 158 0.44 17.79 6.00
CA ASP A 158 0.54 17.32 7.39
C ASP A 158 -0.68 16.45 7.75
N ILE A 159 -0.65 15.22 7.27
CA ILE A 159 -1.67 14.21 7.50
C ILE A 159 -1.02 12.90 7.96
N GLU A 160 -1.78 12.06 8.61
CA GLU A 160 -1.42 10.66 8.83
C GLU A 160 -1.71 9.83 7.57
N ASN A 161 -1.14 8.61 7.49
CA ASN A 161 -1.37 7.72 6.37
C ASN A 161 -2.87 7.56 6.08
N PRO A 162 -3.36 8.04 4.94
CA PRO A 162 -4.81 8.02 4.64
C PRO A 162 -5.35 6.64 4.25
N MET A 163 -4.47 5.67 3.98
CA MET A 163 -4.83 4.30 3.58
C MET A 163 -3.92 3.25 4.24
N PRO A 164 -3.97 3.11 5.60
CA PRO A 164 -3.13 2.17 6.34
C PRO A 164 -3.36 0.73 5.87
N GLY A 165 -2.28 -0.04 5.70
CA GLY A 165 -2.36 -1.43 5.22
C GLY A 165 -2.43 -1.57 3.69
N ILE A 166 -2.77 -0.52 2.97
CA ILE A 166 -2.81 -0.51 1.49
C ILE A 166 -1.57 0.16 0.93
N VAL A 167 -1.19 1.32 1.47
CA VAL A 167 -0.02 2.06 1.01
C VAL A 167 1.04 2.20 2.08
N LYS A 168 2.29 2.18 1.68
CA LYS A 168 3.41 2.72 2.44
C LYS A 168 3.39 4.23 2.30
N PHE A 169 3.73 4.96 3.36
CA PHE A 169 3.51 6.40 3.42
C PHE A 169 4.80 7.15 3.73
N VAL A 170 5.11 8.15 2.92
CA VAL A 170 6.27 9.04 3.09
C VAL A 170 5.82 10.49 3.02
N ARG A 171 6.29 11.31 3.97
CA ARG A 171 5.98 12.73 4.02
C ARG A 171 7.27 13.56 4.08
N ASP A 172 7.29 14.65 3.31
CA ASP A 172 8.39 15.63 3.37
C ASP A 172 7.88 17.03 3.02
N LYS A 173 8.79 18.00 2.98
CA LYS A 173 8.45 19.42 2.74
C LYS A 173 8.11 19.73 1.29
N ALA A 174 8.71 19.02 0.33
CA ALA A 174 8.45 19.17 -1.10
C ALA A 174 8.46 17.80 -1.79
N LEU A 175 7.66 17.64 -2.85
CA LEU A 175 7.63 16.41 -3.64
C LEU A 175 8.92 16.20 -4.45
N SER A 176 9.68 17.26 -4.67
CA SER A 176 11.00 17.23 -5.33
C SER A 176 12.18 17.03 -4.38
N ASP A 177 11.94 16.87 -3.06
CA ASP A 177 13.01 16.72 -2.07
C ASP A 177 13.77 15.40 -2.24
N ALA A 178 15.11 15.48 -2.24
CA ALA A 178 15.97 14.31 -2.40
C ALA A 178 15.81 13.30 -1.23
N GLY A 179 15.53 13.79 -0.01
CA GLY A 179 15.26 12.97 1.16
C GLY A 179 13.96 12.18 1.01
N LEU A 180 12.92 12.81 0.43
CA LEU A 180 11.66 12.11 0.09
C LEU A 180 11.92 10.98 -0.89
N HIS A 181 12.59 11.27 -2.03
CA HIS A 181 12.87 10.28 -3.06
C HIS A 181 13.72 9.12 -2.54
N ARG A 182 14.72 9.38 -1.69
CA ARG A 182 15.51 8.34 -1.04
C ARG A 182 14.64 7.45 -0.17
N ARG A 183 13.85 8.04 0.76
CA ARG A 183 12.98 7.28 1.68
C ARG A 183 11.83 6.55 0.98
N ALA A 184 11.40 7.06 -0.17
CA ALA A 184 10.38 6.41 -0.99
C ALA A 184 10.94 5.28 -1.87
N GLY A 185 12.27 5.08 -1.91
CA GLY A 185 12.88 4.07 -2.77
C GLY A 185 12.80 4.39 -4.26
N SER A 186 12.85 5.68 -4.64
CA SER A 186 12.63 6.10 -6.04
C SER A 186 13.60 5.46 -7.03
N ALA A 187 14.81 5.09 -6.58
CA ALA A 187 15.81 4.41 -7.42
C ALA A 187 15.36 3.02 -7.91
N GLY A 188 14.57 2.29 -7.10
CA GLY A 188 14.05 0.95 -7.40
C GLY A 188 12.62 0.94 -7.94
N ALA A 189 11.96 2.09 -8.07
CA ALA A 189 10.57 2.17 -8.52
C ALA A 189 10.40 1.74 -9.99
N ALA A 190 9.37 0.95 -10.28
CA ALA A 190 8.99 0.62 -11.65
C ALA A 190 8.15 1.73 -12.29
N VAL A 191 7.26 2.33 -11.50
CA VAL A 191 6.32 3.36 -11.97
C VAL A 191 6.32 4.54 -10.99
N VAL A 192 6.32 5.76 -11.51
CA VAL A 192 6.15 6.98 -10.72
C VAL A 192 4.99 7.79 -11.29
N ILE A 193 3.96 8.01 -10.49
CA ILE A 193 2.79 8.82 -10.83
C ILE A 193 2.88 10.15 -10.07
N VAL A 194 2.86 11.27 -10.78
CA VAL A 194 3.01 12.60 -10.19
C VAL A 194 1.70 13.37 -10.24
N LEU A 195 1.24 13.80 -9.06
CA LEU A 195 0.02 14.56 -8.80
C LEU A 195 0.34 15.77 -7.94
N GLY A 196 1.10 16.73 -8.47
CA GLY A 196 1.46 17.96 -7.76
C GLY A 196 0.23 18.82 -7.42
N HIS A 197 0.46 19.84 -6.62
CA HIS A 197 -0.57 20.81 -6.27
C HIS A 197 -0.91 21.71 -7.47
N ASP A 198 0.10 22.05 -8.25
CA ASP A 198 0.01 22.79 -9.50
C ASP A 198 1.00 22.24 -10.54
N ASP A 199 1.03 22.88 -11.72
CA ASP A 199 1.89 22.43 -12.84
C ASP A 199 3.38 22.57 -12.49
N ASN A 200 3.78 23.58 -11.72
CA ASN A 200 5.18 23.79 -11.34
C ASN A 200 5.63 22.73 -10.33
N ASP A 201 4.81 22.44 -9.33
CA ASP A 201 5.07 21.38 -8.34
C ASP A 201 5.12 20.00 -9.04
N THR A 202 4.20 19.76 -9.99
CA THR A 202 4.19 18.55 -10.80
C THR A 202 5.46 18.42 -11.64
N LEU A 203 5.88 19.48 -12.32
CA LEU A 203 7.09 19.48 -13.15
C LEU A 203 8.35 19.28 -12.31
N ALA A 204 8.46 20.00 -11.18
CA ALA A 204 9.61 19.88 -10.28
C ALA A 204 9.74 18.46 -9.71
N ALA A 205 8.62 17.86 -9.27
CA ALA A 205 8.59 16.49 -8.76
C ALA A 205 8.91 15.44 -9.84
N ALA A 206 8.40 15.64 -11.06
CA ALA A 206 8.68 14.77 -12.20
C ALA A 206 10.16 14.80 -12.61
N LEU A 207 10.77 15.99 -12.66
CA LEU A 207 12.20 16.15 -12.93
C LEU A 207 13.06 15.53 -11.85
N ALA A 208 12.72 15.73 -10.57
CA ALA A 208 13.41 15.11 -9.45
C ALA A 208 13.35 13.57 -9.52
N ALA A 209 12.17 13.00 -9.74
CA ALA A 209 12.00 11.55 -9.92
C ALA A 209 12.81 11.01 -11.09
N SER A 210 12.77 11.69 -12.25
CA SER A 210 13.51 11.30 -13.45
C SER A 210 15.03 11.39 -13.26
N SER A 211 15.52 12.33 -12.45
CA SER A 211 16.95 12.45 -12.14
C SER A 211 17.47 11.28 -11.32
N VAL A 212 16.63 10.74 -10.42
CA VAL A 212 16.97 9.60 -9.56
C VAL A 212 16.83 8.27 -10.30
N ASN A 213 15.78 8.11 -11.12
CA ASN A 213 15.52 6.87 -11.84
C ASN A 213 15.03 7.13 -13.27
N LYS A 214 15.96 6.99 -14.22
CA LYS A 214 15.69 7.14 -15.67
C LYS A 214 14.93 5.96 -16.29
N ARG A 215 14.82 4.84 -15.58
CA ARG A 215 14.16 3.62 -16.07
C ARG A 215 12.69 3.53 -15.67
N ALA A 216 12.30 4.23 -14.60
CA ALA A 216 10.93 4.23 -14.13
C ALA A 216 9.98 4.75 -15.20
N HIS A 217 8.83 4.09 -15.34
CA HIS A 217 7.74 4.64 -16.14
C HIS A 217 7.10 5.81 -15.40
N LEU A 218 7.31 7.03 -15.91
CA LEU A 218 6.87 8.26 -15.29
C LEU A 218 5.61 8.79 -15.95
N VAL A 219 4.56 8.99 -15.16
CA VAL A 219 3.29 9.60 -15.58
C VAL A 219 3.03 10.83 -14.73
N ALA A 220 2.87 12.01 -15.36
CA ALA A 220 2.60 13.26 -14.67
C ALA A 220 1.28 13.86 -15.15
N HIS A 221 0.49 14.38 -14.21
CA HIS A 221 -0.77 15.05 -14.49
C HIS A 221 -0.65 16.55 -14.21
N CYS A 222 -0.84 17.37 -15.26
CA CYS A 222 -0.86 18.83 -15.16
C CYS A 222 -2.31 19.34 -15.07
N PRO A 223 -2.70 19.98 -13.95
CA PRO A 223 -4.10 20.33 -13.66
C PRO A 223 -4.76 21.33 -14.61
N ARG A 224 -4.00 22.18 -15.32
CA ARG A 224 -4.55 23.20 -16.19
C ARG A 224 -5.24 22.71 -17.45
N ALA A 225 -5.15 21.40 -17.75
CA ALA A 225 -5.83 20.77 -18.90
C ALA A 225 -7.25 20.27 -18.54
N GLU A 226 -7.95 20.90 -17.61
CA GLU A 226 -9.23 20.40 -17.09
C GLU A 226 -10.40 20.57 -18.04
N THR A 227 -10.89 19.42 -18.55
CA THR A 227 -12.34 19.33 -18.86
C THR A 227 -12.95 17.94 -18.60
N MET A 228 -12.21 16.94 -18.10
CA MET A 228 -12.73 15.59 -17.85
C MET A 228 -12.10 14.92 -16.62
N VAL A 229 -12.58 15.27 -15.44
CA VAL A 229 -11.97 14.87 -14.14
C VAL A 229 -12.02 13.36 -13.84
N SER A 230 -13.01 12.61 -14.29
CA SER A 230 -13.09 11.17 -14.03
C SER A 230 -12.29 10.35 -15.03
N LEU A 231 -12.45 10.61 -16.33
CA LEU A 231 -11.69 9.92 -17.38
C LEU A 231 -10.18 10.09 -17.28
N SER A 232 -9.70 11.20 -16.68
CA SER A 232 -8.26 11.43 -16.52
C SER A 232 -7.59 10.50 -15.50
N ILE A 233 -8.32 10.02 -14.49
CA ILE A 233 -7.76 9.11 -13.47
C ILE A 233 -7.57 7.71 -14.05
N GLU A 234 -8.60 7.17 -14.67
CA GLU A 234 -8.53 5.85 -15.32
C GLU A 234 -7.47 5.83 -16.41
N MET A 235 -7.37 6.90 -17.21
CA MET A 235 -6.32 7.04 -18.23
C MET A 235 -4.92 7.12 -17.61
N MET A 236 -4.73 7.78 -16.47
CA MET A 236 -3.45 7.82 -15.77
C MET A 236 -3.06 6.45 -15.22
N VAL A 237 -4.00 5.75 -14.60
CA VAL A 237 -3.76 4.39 -14.11
C VAL A 237 -3.38 3.47 -15.26
N ARG A 238 -4.13 3.51 -16.37
CA ARG A 238 -3.79 2.71 -17.56
C ARG A 238 -2.44 3.09 -18.15
N ALA A 239 -2.12 4.38 -18.27
CA ALA A 239 -0.82 4.83 -18.76
C ALA A 239 0.34 4.37 -17.85
N ALA A 240 0.09 4.26 -16.53
CA ALA A 240 1.08 3.81 -15.56
C ALA A 240 1.29 2.27 -15.60
N LEU A 241 0.20 1.51 -15.74
CA LEU A 241 0.25 0.05 -15.72
C LEU A 241 0.60 -0.55 -17.10
N ASP A 242 0.14 0.10 -18.18
CA ASP A 242 0.31 -0.36 -19.56
C ASP A 242 1.08 0.69 -20.39
N PRO A 243 2.42 0.65 -20.42
CA PRO A 243 3.25 1.61 -21.17
C PRO A 243 2.85 1.69 -22.63
N GLY A 244 2.58 2.91 -23.12
CA GLY A 244 2.13 3.15 -24.49
C GLY A 244 0.61 3.29 -24.67
N SER A 245 -0.21 2.85 -23.70
CA SER A 245 -1.67 2.96 -23.76
C SER A 245 -2.15 4.41 -23.92
N SER A 246 -1.45 5.38 -23.32
CA SER A 246 -1.75 6.81 -23.46
C SER A 246 -1.67 7.31 -24.91
N ARG A 247 -0.78 6.74 -25.73
CA ARG A 247 -0.69 7.06 -27.17
C ARG A 247 -1.91 6.52 -27.91
N VAL A 248 -2.28 5.27 -27.64
CA VAL A 248 -3.47 4.64 -28.23
C VAL A 248 -4.73 5.43 -27.88
N HIS A 249 -4.93 5.77 -26.61
CA HIS A 249 -6.10 6.58 -26.20
C HIS A 249 -6.11 7.96 -26.87
N ARG A 250 -4.96 8.65 -26.94
CA ARG A 250 -4.85 9.94 -27.59
C ARG A 250 -5.22 9.84 -29.08
N ASP A 251 -4.72 8.84 -29.79
CA ASP A 251 -5.01 8.65 -31.22
C ASP A 251 -6.49 8.33 -31.46
N LEU A 252 -7.11 7.51 -30.58
CA LEU A 252 -8.55 7.19 -30.64
C LEU A 252 -9.47 8.37 -30.30
N LEU A 253 -8.98 9.34 -29.52
CA LEU A 253 -9.74 10.56 -29.13
C LEU A 253 -9.42 11.76 -30.04
N SER A 254 -8.40 11.68 -30.89
CA SER A 254 -8.01 12.78 -31.78
C SER A 254 -8.97 12.89 -32.94
N VAL A 255 -9.51 14.10 -33.19
CA VAL A 255 -10.36 14.39 -34.33
C VAL A 255 -9.51 14.71 -35.60
N ALA A 256 -8.20 14.95 -35.45
CA ALA A 256 -7.34 15.48 -36.51
C ALA A 256 -6.81 14.42 -37.49
N GLY A 257 -7.04 13.14 -37.24
CA GLY A 257 -6.62 12.05 -38.14
C GLY A 257 -6.44 10.72 -37.41
N GLY A 258 -6.21 9.63 -38.13
CA GLY A 258 -6.02 8.29 -37.59
C GLY A 258 -7.31 7.47 -37.50
N GLN A 259 -7.32 6.55 -36.56
CA GLN A 259 -8.46 5.68 -36.25
C GLN A 259 -9.24 6.27 -35.08
N ASN A 260 -10.53 6.51 -35.25
CA ASN A 260 -11.38 7.17 -34.26
C ASN A 260 -12.48 6.26 -33.74
N ASN A 261 -13.00 6.56 -32.56
CA ASN A 261 -14.17 5.91 -31.99
C ASN A 261 -15.44 6.50 -32.60
N PHE A 262 -16.28 5.64 -33.16
CA PHE A 262 -17.58 6.03 -33.68
C PHE A 262 -18.67 5.15 -33.07
N SER A 263 -19.91 5.65 -33.16
CA SER A 263 -21.11 4.85 -32.89
C SER A 263 -22.02 4.86 -34.08
N MET A 264 -22.77 3.75 -34.29
CA MET A 264 -23.86 3.67 -35.26
C MET A 264 -25.04 2.95 -34.63
N ARG A 265 -26.26 3.35 -35.03
CA ARG A 265 -27.49 2.65 -34.65
C ARG A 265 -27.79 1.57 -35.69
N VAL A 266 -28.13 0.38 -35.23
CA VAL A 266 -28.60 -0.69 -36.11
C VAL A 266 -29.96 -0.32 -36.69
N PRO A 267 -30.14 -0.35 -38.02
CA PRO A 267 -31.43 -0.05 -38.64
C PRO A 267 -32.59 -0.92 -38.09
N GLY A 268 -33.78 -0.39 -38.08
CA GLY A 268 -34.97 -1.08 -37.56
C GLY A 268 -35.41 -2.28 -38.40
N ASP A 269 -35.00 -2.31 -39.68
CA ASP A 269 -35.29 -3.38 -40.64
C ASP A 269 -34.10 -4.40 -40.77
N ALA A 270 -33.00 -4.20 -40.02
CA ALA A 270 -31.89 -5.12 -40.05
C ALA A 270 -32.25 -6.45 -39.34
N PRO A 271 -31.74 -7.58 -39.85
CA PRO A 271 -31.93 -8.87 -39.19
C PRO A 271 -31.17 -8.89 -37.84
N VAL A 272 -31.58 -9.79 -36.93
CA VAL A 272 -30.81 -10.07 -35.74
C VAL A 272 -29.55 -10.84 -36.15
N VAL A 273 -28.37 -10.28 -35.78
CA VAL A 273 -27.07 -10.83 -36.17
C VAL A 273 -26.26 -11.20 -34.93
N ARG A 274 -25.31 -12.12 -35.08
CA ARG A 274 -24.35 -12.45 -34.01
C ARG A 274 -23.23 -11.42 -33.97
N TYR A 275 -22.85 -10.95 -32.78
CA TYR A 275 -21.77 -9.96 -32.58
C TYR A 275 -20.47 -10.36 -33.28
N GLY A 276 -20.03 -11.61 -33.13
CA GLY A 276 -18.81 -12.13 -33.74
C GLY A 276 -18.83 -12.11 -35.27
N ARG A 277 -19.95 -12.49 -35.90
CA ARG A 277 -20.09 -12.41 -37.36
C ARG A 277 -20.06 -10.96 -37.87
N LEU A 278 -20.75 -10.07 -37.16
CA LEU A 278 -20.74 -8.65 -37.47
C LEU A 278 -19.35 -8.01 -37.30
N LEU A 279 -18.61 -8.40 -36.26
CA LEU A 279 -17.22 -7.96 -36.06
C LEU A 279 -16.34 -8.33 -37.25
N HIS A 280 -16.43 -9.58 -37.72
CA HIS A 280 -15.67 -10.04 -38.87
C HIS A 280 -16.09 -9.28 -40.19
N ALA A 281 -17.37 -9.17 -40.42
CA ALA A 281 -17.87 -8.45 -41.61
C ALA A 281 -17.47 -6.96 -41.61
N LEU A 282 -17.56 -6.26 -40.51
CA LEU A 282 -17.11 -4.87 -40.38
C LEU A 282 -15.59 -4.74 -40.59
N LYS A 283 -14.82 -5.68 -40.08
CA LYS A 283 -13.36 -5.65 -40.25
C LYS A 283 -12.97 -5.92 -41.69
N GLU A 284 -13.55 -6.90 -42.33
CA GLU A 284 -13.23 -7.34 -43.68
C GLU A 284 -13.65 -6.29 -44.75
N HIS A 285 -14.89 -5.80 -44.65
CA HIS A 285 -15.45 -4.94 -45.73
C HIS A 285 -15.24 -3.45 -45.49
N HIS A 286 -15.04 -3.00 -44.24
CA HIS A 286 -14.97 -1.59 -43.87
C HIS A 286 -13.69 -1.22 -43.13
N ASN A 287 -12.79 -2.16 -42.86
CA ASN A 287 -11.64 -2.01 -41.98
C ASN A 287 -12.00 -1.35 -40.65
N ALA A 288 -13.19 -1.69 -40.13
CA ALA A 288 -13.71 -1.18 -38.87
C ALA A 288 -13.67 -2.28 -37.79
N THR A 289 -13.21 -1.96 -36.60
CA THR A 289 -13.15 -2.91 -35.46
C THR A 289 -14.28 -2.62 -34.50
N LEU A 290 -15.25 -3.54 -34.38
CA LEU A 290 -16.33 -3.46 -33.43
C LEU A 290 -15.79 -3.68 -32.01
N ILE A 291 -16.06 -2.74 -31.07
CA ILE A 291 -15.51 -2.76 -29.71
C ILE A 291 -16.55 -2.92 -28.62
N ALA A 292 -17.80 -2.49 -28.87
CA ALA A 292 -18.88 -2.62 -27.90
C ALA A 292 -20.27 -2.58 -28.57
N MET A 293 -21.28 -2.99 -27.81
CA MET A 293 -22.69 -2.79 -28.15
C MET A 293 -23.49 -2.33 -26.93
N ALA A 294 -24.57 -1.55 -27.17
CA ALA A 294 -25.53 -1.13 -26.16
C ALA A 294 -26.97 -1.30 -26.69
N ASN A 295 -27.94 -1.26 -25.80
CA ASN A 295 -29.35 -1.42 -26.18
C ASN A 295 -29.96 -0.16 -26.82
N ASP A 296 -29.40 1.01 -26.47
CA ASP A 296 -29.90 2.33 -26.93
C ASP A 296 -28.77 3.37 -27.02
N THR A 297 -29.14 4.57 -27.48
CA THR A 297 -28.20 5.71 -27.62
C THR A 297 -27.75 6.31 -26.27
N ALA A 298 -28.43 6.00 -25.17
CA ALA A 298 -28.01 6.41 -23.82
C ALA A 298 -26.94 5.47 -23.25
N GLY A 299 -26.60 4.39 -23.96
CA GLY A 299 -25.62 3.41 -23.53
C GLY A 299 -26.14 2.38 -22.53
N SER A 300 -27.47 2.24 -22.41
CA SER A 300 -28.07 1.26 -21.52
C SER A 300 -27.64 -0.16 -21.90
N GLY A 301 -27.19 -0.95 -20.90
CA GLY A 301 -26.72 -2.30 -21.14
C GLY A 301 -25.45 -2.38 -21.99
N LEU A 302 -24.56 -1.38 -21.90
CA LEU A 302 -23.28 -1.35 -22.59
C LEU A 302 -22.46 -2.62 -22.30
N ARG A 303 -22.04 -3.31 -23.34
CA ARG A 303 -21.22 -4.51 -23.29
C ARG A 303 -19.96 -4.31 -24.15
N PRO A 304 -18.84 -3.88 -23.56
CA PRO A 304 -17.55 -3.87 -24.25
C PRO A 304 -17.12 -5.31 -24.56
N ASN A 305 -16.51 -5.52 -25.72
CA ASN A 305 -16.03 -6.82 -26.17
C ASN A 305 -17.04 -7.95 -25.92
N ALA A 306 -18.27 -7.75 -26.39
CA ALA A 306 -19.37 -8.69 -26.17
C ALA A 306 -19.01 -10.10 -26.73
N ALA A 307 -19.56 -11.15 -26.12
CA ALA A 307 -19.33 -12.52 -26.58
C ALA A 307 -19.77 -12.70 -28.03
N GLY A 308 -19.03 -13.51 -28.79
CA GLY A 308 -19.25 -13.69 -30.23
C GLY A 308 -20.66 -14.20 -30.61
N ASP A 309 -21.33 -14.90 -29.70
CA ASP A 309 -22.70 -15.42 -29.83
C ASP A 309 -23.77 -14.41 -29.38
N ALA A 310 -23.36 -13.27 -28.81
CA ALA A 310 -24.29 -12.23 -28.37
C ALA A 310 -25.12 -11.71 -29.55
N GLN A 311 -26.43 -11.56 -29.32
CA GLN A 311 -27.36 -11.09 -30.35
C GLN A 311 -27.36 -9.56 -30.43
N VAL A 312 -27.11 -9.05 -31.61
CA VAL A 312 -27.28 -7.64 -31.99
C VAL A 312 -28.68 -7.48 -32.61
N LYS A 313 -29.55 -6.73 -31.93
CA LYS A 313 -30.94 -6.51 -32.34
C LYS A 313 -31.10 -5.19 -33.09
N PRO A 314 -32.14 -5.04 -33.93
CA PRO A 314 -32.53 -3.74 -34.47
C PRO A 314 -32.66 -2.69 -33.37
N GLY A 315 -32.18 -1.45 -33.64
CA GLY A 315 -32.20 -0.35 -32.69
C GLY A 315 -31.04 -0.33 -31.69
N ALA A 316 -30.26 -1.42 -31.55
CA ALA A 316 -29.04 -1.43 -30.76
C ALA A 316 -28.02 -0.39 -31.28
N VAL A 317 -27.13 0.03 -30.40
CA VAL A 317 -26.02 0.94 -30.76
C VAL A 317 -24.72 0.16 -30.73
N LEU A 318 -23.96 0.27 -31.79
CA LEU A 318 -22.64 -0.33 -31.97
C LEU A 318 -21.57 0.73 -31.82
N TYR A 319 -20.50 0.42 -31.11
CA TYR A 319 -19.30 1.25 -30.99
C TYR A 319 -18.15 0.58 -31.71
N TYR A 320 -17.46 1.32 -32.57
CA TYR A 320 -16.41 0.76 -33.41
C TYR A 320 -15.28 1.77 -33.66
N ILE A 321 -14.12 1.25 -33.99
CA ILE A 321 -12.92 2.02 -34.40
C ILE A 321 -12.80 1.95 -35.89
N ALA A 322 -12.68 3.11 -36.56
CA ALA A 322 -12.46 3.21 -37.99
C ALA A 322 -11.78 4.54 -38.37
N ALA A 323 -11.23 4.63 -39.57
CA ALA A 323 -10.66 5.86 -40.12
C ALA A 323 -11.74 6.92 -40.44
N ARG A 324 -12.98 6.50 -40.68
CA ARG A 324 -14.13 7.37 -40.99
C ARG A 324 -15.41 6.77 -40.47
N ARG A 325 -16.39 7.62 -40.21
CA ARG A 325 -17.75 7.18 -39.79
C ARG A 325 -18.37 6.35 -40.91
N LEU A 326 -18.91 5.19 -40.54
CA LEU A 326 -19.64 4.31 -41.45
C LEU A 326 -21.11 4.79 -41.54
N ASP A 327 -21.65 4.75 -42.75
CA ASP A 327 -23.08 4.88 -42.97
C ASP A 327 -23.74 3.52 -42.72
N PRO A 328 -24.72 3.43 -41.81
CA PRO A 328 -25.44 2.18 -41.50
C PRO A 328 -26.09 1.54 -42.75
N ALA A 329 -26.45 2.34 -43.79
CA ALA A 329 -27.02 1.85 -45.02
C ALA A 329 -25.99 1.10 -45.92
N GLN A 330 -24.70 1.34 -45.72
CA GLN A 330 -23.62 0.69 -46.46
C GLN A 330 -23.18 -0.64 -45.83
N VAL A 331 -23.65 -0.93 -44.63
CA VAL A 331 -23.34 -2.19 -43.94
C VAL A 331 -24.26 -3.31 -44.46
N ASN A 332 -23.65 -4.40 -44.93
CA ASN A 332 -24.41 -5.55 -45.37
C ASN A 332 -24.86 -6.42 -44.18
N TRP A 333 -25.97 -6.00 -43.54
CA TRP A 333 -26.54 -6.69 -42.39
C TRP A 333 -26.96 -8.13 -42.64
N ARG A 334 -27.35 -8.46 -43.92
CA ARG A 334 -27.76 -9.83 -44.28
C ARG A 334 -26.58 -10.79 -44.41
N ALA A 335 -25.43 -10.31 -44.83
CA ALA A 335 -24.23 -11.13 -44.90
C ALA A 335 -23.65 -11.44 -43.49
N ALA A 336 -24.00 -10.65 -42.49
CA ALA A 336 -23.62 -10.86 -41.08
C ALA A 336 -24.64 -11.71 -40.29
N ALA A 337 -25.79 -12.02 -40.84
CA ALA A 337 -26.79 -12.89 -40.25
C ALA A 337 -26.42 -14.35 -40.49
#